data_85a8281d22b643fcc60b63bf173a4c03
#
_entry.id   85a8281d22b643fcc60b63bf173a4c03
#
_cell.length_a   1.000
_cell.length_b   1.000
_cell.length_c   1.000
_cell.angle_alpha   90.00
_cell.angle_beta   90.00
_cell.angle_gamma   90.00
#
_symmetry.space_group_name_H-M   'P 1'
#
loop_
_entity.id
_entity.type
_entity.pdbx_description
1 polymer ?
#
loop_
_entity_poly.entity_id
_entity_poly.type
_entity_poly.pdbx_seq_one_letter_code
_entity_poly.pdbx_strand_id
1 'polypeptide(L)'
;MMKTFFAMVAMLVVLATAQLFAQDIFPAPADSVKLRIHAKRVNVAPVIDGILEDALWQTATKAHNFIQSEPFQGKPAHFDTDIRILFDDEYIYIGAFCYDSAGKNGIRVQNLRRDFAAFDNESVGIAFDTFRDPRTPVPVFFATPYGSQSDMQIFEDRIFDDDWDAIWRVRTAISDSGWSAEFAIPWSSLRYPSNENASE
;
A
#
# COMPACT_ATOMS: atom_id res chain seq x y z
N MET A 1 -11.68 15.42 -57.06
CA MET A 1 -11.28 14.08 -56.61
C MET A 1 -9.88 14.05 -55.95
N MET A 2 -8.88 14.71 -56.46
CA MET A 2 -7.50 14.68 -55.94
C MET A 2 -7.31 15.39 -54.58
N LYS A 3 -8.06 16.47 -54.29
CA LYS A 3 -7.98 17.22 -53.02
C LYS A 3 -8.58 16.48 -51.83
N THR A 4 -9.62 15.66 -52.04
CA THR A 4 -10.24 14.82 -50.99
C THR A 4 -9.39 13.63 -50.63
N PHE A 5 -8.63 13.07 -51.57
CA PHE A 5 -7.72 11.96 -51.34
C PHE A 5 -6.51 12.39 -50.45
N PHE A 6 -5.96 13.58 -50.67
CA PHE A 6 -4.85 14.11 -49.89
C PHE A 6 -5.26 14.44 -48.43
N ALA A 7 -6.47 14.92 -48.20
CA ALA A 7 -6.98 15.21 -46.88
C ALA A 7 -7.21 13.90 -46.06
N MET A 8 -7.65 12.83 -46.73
CA MET A 8 -7.88 11.54 -46.09
C MET A 8 -6.57 10.81 -45.71
N VAL A 9 -5.55 10.92 -46.55
CA VAL A 9 -4.21 10.37 -46.27
C VAL A 9 -3.52 11.15 -45.17
N ALA A 10 -3.64 12.49 -45.13
CA ALA A 10 -3.11 13.32 -44.07
C ALA A 10 -3.78 13.01 -42.69
N MET A 11 -5.09 12.77 -42.68
CA MET A 11 -5.84 12.41 -41.48
C MET A 11 -5.47 11.00 -40.95
N LEU A 12 -5.19 10.05 -41.84
CA LEU A 12 -4.73 8.69 -41.47
C LEU A 12 -3.30 8.72 -40.89
N VAL A 13 -2.42 9.57 -41.40
CA VAL A 13 -1.05 9.72 -40.86
C VAL A 13 -1.07 10.40 -39.52
N VAL A 14 -1.95 11.38 -39.25
CA VAL A 14 -2.09 12.02 -37.94
C VAL A 14 -2.66 11.05 -36.89
N LEU A 15 -3.60 10.18 -37.28
CA LEU A 15 -4.13 9.13 -36.41
C LEU A 15 -3.09 8.04 -36.08
N ALA A 16 -2.22 7.69 -37.04
CA ALA A 16 -1.15 6.73 -36.83
C ALA A 16 -0.02 7.25 -35.92
N THR A 17 0.26 8.56 -35.95
CA THR A 17 1.27 9.18 -35.07
C THR A 17 0.75 9.41 -33.66
N ALA A 18 -0.55 9.59 -33.46
CA ALA A 18 -1.14 9.72 -32.11
C ALA A 18 -1.11 8.41 -31.30
N GLN A 19 -1.01 7.27 -31.98
CA GLN A 19 -0.88 5.96 -31.29
C GLN A 19 0.57 5.62 -30.87
N LEU A 20 1.58 6.34 -31.36
CA LEU A 20 2.99 6.11 -31.04
C LEU A 20 3.45 6.77 -29.72
N PHE A 21 2.62 7.64 -29.11
CA PHE A 21 2.94 8.29 -27.83
C PHE A 21 2.21 7.69 -26.63
N ALA A 22 1.49 6.58 -26.80
CA ALA A 22 0.66 5.97 -25.75
C ALA A 22 1.25 4.68 -25.18
N GLN A 23 2.56 4.47 -25.21
CA GLN A 23 3.17 3.28 -24.62
C GLN A 23 4.56 3.55 -24.06
N ASP A 24 4.67 4.39 -23.04
CA ASP A 24 5.63 4.12 -21.98
C ASP A 24 4.91 3.30 -20.89
N ILE A 25 4.42 2.12 -21.27
CA ILE A 25 3.99 1.12 -20.32
C ILE A 25 5.30 0.56 -19.74
N PHE A 26 5.67 1.03 -18.54
CA PHE A 26 6.68 0.33 -17.75
C PHE A 26 6.09 -1.05 -17.48
N PRO A 27 6.71 -2.14 -17.99
CA PRO A 27 6.19 -3.46 -17.72
C PRO A 27 6.19 -3.66 -16.21
N ALA A 28 5.07 -4.15 -15.68
CA ALA A 28 5.07 -4.64 -14.31
C ALA A 28 6.28 -5.58 -14.16
N PRO A 29 7.03 -5.53 -13.04
CA PRO A 29 8.18 -6.39 -12.85
C PRO A 29 7.75 -7.83 -13.15
N ALA A 30 8.53 -8.52 -14.01
CA ALA A 30 8.23 -9.90 -14.38
C ALA A 30 8.00 -10.71 -13.10
N ASP A 31 7.08 -11.68 -13.14
CA ASP A 31 6.75 -12.57 -12.01
C ASP A 31 7.98 -13.23 -11.35
N SER A 32 9.12 -13.27 -12.06
CA SER A 32 10.41 -13.75 -11.57
C SER A 32 11.07 -12.84 -10.52
N VAL A 33 10.60 -11.60 -10.33
CA VAL A 33 11.18 -10.63 -9.38
C VAL A 33 10.14 -10.27 -8.32
N LYS A 34 9.49 -11.26 -7.73
CA LYS A 34 8.63 -11.00 -6.55
C LYS A 34 9.52 -10.63 -5.37
N LEU A 35 9.45 -9.39 -4.96
CA LEU A 35 10.09 -8.94 -3.73
C LEU A 35 9.47 -9.71 -2.55
N ARG A 36 10.33 -10.15 -1.62
CA ARG A 36 9.92 -10.92 -0.45
C ARG A 36 10.45 -10.25 0.80
N ILE A 37 9.61 -10.16 1.80
CA ILE A 37 9.99 -9.79 3.17
C ILE A 37 9.58 -10.92 4.09
N HIS A 38 10.38 -11.21 5.11
CA HIS A 38 10.05 -12.18 6.13
C HIS A 38 9.56 -11.44 7.38
N ALA A 39 8.32 -11.71 7.78
CA ALA A 39 7.82 -11.29 9.06
C ALA A 39 8.59 -11.98 10.18
N LYS A 40 8.93 -11.25 11.24
CA LYS A 40 9.66 -11.79 12.37
C LYS A 40 8.73 -12.11 13.53
N ARG A 41 8.81 -13.35 14.02
CA ARG A 41 8.09 -13.74 15.23
C ARG A 41 8.72 -13.06 16.44
N VAL A 42 7.87 -12.57 17.34
CA VAL A 42 8.25 -11.99 18.63
C VAL A 42 7.52 -12.70 19.76
N ASN A 43 8.15 -12.74 20.94
CA ASN A 43 7.55 -13.34 22.15
C ASN A 43 6.94 -12.28 23.07
N VAL A 44 7.24 -11.02 22.80
CA VAL A 44 6.70 -9.86 23.52
C VAL A 44 6.22 -8.88 22.45
N ALA A 45 4.99 -8.40 22.59
CA ALA A 45 4.41 -7.43 21.68
C ALA A 45 5.22 -6.12 21.69
N PRO A 46 5.40 -5.46 20.52
CA PRO A 46 5.96 -4.12 20.50
C PRO A 46 5.02 -3.14 21.21
N VAL A 47 5.58 -2.05 21.73
CA VAL A 47 4.77 -0.93 22.22
C VAL A 47 4.19 -0.20 21.02
N ILE A 48 2.88 -0.06 20.94
CA ILE A 48 2.20 0.62 19.85
C ILE A 48 1.97 2.08 20.27
N ASP A 49 2.96 2.93 20.04
CA ASP A 49 2.94 4.36 20.39
C ASP A 49 3.13 5.30 19.17
N GLY A 50 3.40 4.72 18.00
CA GLY A 50 3.65 5.42 16.75
C GLY A 50 5.12 5.64 16.44
N ILE A 51 6.04 5.21 17.31
CA ILE A 51 7.47 5.47 17.21
C ILE A 51 8.23 4.16 16.96
N LEU A 52 8.89 4.03 15.81
CA LEU A 52 9.61 2.80 15.41
C LEU A 52 11.01 2.69 16.04
N GLU A 53 11.22 3.22 17.25
CA GLU A 53 12.51 3.18 17.95
C GLU A 53 12.69 1.93 18.81
N ASP A 54 11.61 1.19 19.10
CA ASP A 54 11.69 -0.08 19.82
C ASP A 54 12.73 -1.01 19.18
N ALA A 55 13.58 -1.61 20.02
CA ALA A 55 14.61 -2.55 19.59
C ALA A 55 14.03 -3.73 18.77
N LEU A 56 12.78 -4.11 19.02
CA LEU A 56 12.09 -5.15 18.26
C LEU A 56 11.97 -4.80 16.78
N TRP A 57 11.58 -3.57 16.45
CA TRP A 57 11.49 -3.10 15.06
C TRP A 57 12.83 -3.15 14.33
N GLN A 58 13.92 -2.83 15.04
CA GLN A 58 15.27 -2.86 14.46
C GLN A 58 15.74 -4.28 14.12
N THR A 59 15.12 -5.29 14.68
CA THR A 59 15.44 -6.70 14.42
C THR A 59 14.71 -7.28 13.21
N ALA A 60 13.68 -6.61 12.69
CA ALA A 60 12.90 -7.04 11.55
C ALA A 60 13.56 -6.62 10.23
N THR A 61 13.41 -7.46 9.21
CA THR A 61 13.81 -7.12 7.85
C THR A 61 12.97 -5.94 7.35
N LYS A 62 13.63 -5.02 6.68
CA LYS A 62 13.00 -3.82 6.11
C LYS A 62 12.67 -4.03 4.64
N ALA A 63 11.41 -3.80 4.25
CA ALA A 63 11.02 -3.59 2.87
C ALA A 63 11.14 -2.10 2.54
N HIS A 64 11.70 -1.80 1.39
CA HIS A 64 11.95 -0.44 0.89
C HIS A 64 11.99 -0.45 -0.64
N ASN A 65 12.30 0.69 -1.28
CA ASN A 65 12.36 0.83 -2.74
C ASN A 65 11.00 0.57 -3.40
N PHE A 66 9.94 1.13 -2.84
CA PHE A 66 8.62 1.08 -3.42
C PHE A 66 8.56 1.83 -4.75
N ILE A 67 7.66 1.40 -5.61
CA ILE A 67 7.44 1.98 -6.94
C ILE A 67 6.08 2.65 -7.00
N GLN A 68 5.94 3.61 -7.89
CA GLN A 68 4.67 4.27 -8.15
C GLN A 68 3.71 3.33 -8.89
N SER A 69 2.43 3.34 -8.50
CA SER A 69 1.34 2.82 -9.32
C SER A 69 0.81 3.89 -10.27
N GLU A 70 0.74 5.13 -9.80
CA GLU A 70 0.31 6.33 -10.54
C GLU A 70 1.15 7.54 -10.11
N PRO A 71 1.29 8.56 -10.93
CA PRO A 71 0.97 8.65 -12.37
C PRO A 71 2.00 7.97 -13.26
N PHE A 72 3.13 7.51 -12.73
CA PHE A 72 4.23 6.91 -13.48
C PHE A 72 4.49 5.48 -13.03
N GLN A 73 3.63 4.57 -13.44
CA GLN A 73 3.68 3.16 -13.06
C GLN A 73 5.08 2.56 -13.24
N GLY A 74 5.59 1.93 -12.19
CA GLY A 74 6.90 1.24 -12.17
C GLY A 74 8.10 2.16 -11.94
N LYS A 75 7.95 3.49 -11.90
CA LYS A 75 9.04 4.40 -11.50
C LYS A 75 9.26 4.32 -9.98
N PRO A 76 10.46 4.63 -9.49
CA PRO A 76 10.69 4.75 -8.06
C PRO A 76 9.68 5.70 -7.40
N ALA A 77 9.29 5.40 -6.18
CA ALA A 77 8.46 6.32 -5.38
C ALA A 77 9.16 7.69 -5.26
N HIS A 78 8.37 8.76 -5.18
CA HIS A 78 8.91 10.11 -5.02
C HIS A 78 9.54 10.29 -3.64
N PHE A 79 8.91 9.75 -2.62
CA PHE A 79 9.43 9.63 -1.27
C PHE A 79 9.60 8.17 -0.89
N ASP A 80 10.65 7.86 -0.16
CA ASP A 80 10.88 6.51 0.32
C ASP A 80 9.88 6.11 1.40
N THR A 81 9.62 4.82 1.50
CA THR A 81 8.85 4.22 2.58
C THR A 81 9.59 2.99 3.07
N ASP A 82 9.67 2.83 4.38
CA ASP A 82 10.20 1.65 5.04
C ASP A 82 9.08 0.89 5.73
N ILE A 83 8.96 -0.40 5.46
CA ILE A 83 7.97 -1.28 6.12
C ILE A 83 8.70 -2.40 6.85
N ARG A 84 8.29 -2.69 8.08
CA ARG A 84 8.72 -3.83 8.88
C ARG A 84 7.53 -4.62 9.37
N ILE A 85 7.67 -5.93 9.49
CA ILE A 85 6.59 -6.81 9.90
C ILE A 85 7.06 -7.69 11.05
N LEU A 86 6.34 -7.63 12.16
CA LEU A 86 6.46 -8.51 13.31
C LEU A 86 5.15 -9.28 13.49
N PHE A 87 5.19 -10.39 14.22
CA PHE A 87 3.98 -11.10 14.57
C PHE A 87 4.18 -11.93 15.86
N ASP A 88 3.08 -12.18 16.54
CA ASP A 88 2.96 -13.16 17.63
C ASP A 88 1.76 -14.08 17.41
N ASP A 89 1.29 -14.75 18.45
CA ASP A 89 0.16 -15.67 18.34
C ASP A 89 -1.20 -14.96 18.21
N GLU A 90 -1.28 -13.67 18.55
CA GLU A 90 -2.53 -12.91 18.58
C GLU A 90 -2.60 -11.86 17.47
N TYR A 91 -1.46 -11.27 17.09
CA TYR A 91 -1.41 -10.11 16.19
C TYR A 91 -0.33 -10.22 15.12
N ILE A 92 -0.59 -9.58 14.00
CA ILE A 92 0.43 -9.09 13.09
C ILE A 92 0.63 -7.59 13.34
N TYR A 93 1.90 -7.19 13.43
CA TYR A 93 2.31 -5.81 13.66
C TYR A 93 3.03 -5.29 12.42
N ILE A 94 2.69 -4.08 11.98
CA ILE A 94 3.33 -3.45 10.84
C ILE A 94 3.80 -2.08 11.26
N GLY A 95 5.12 -1.88 11.17
CA GLY A 95 5.75 -0.58 11.34
C GLY A 95 6.05 0.03 9.98
N ALA A 96 5.51 1.20 9.71
CA ALA A 96 5.75 1.97 8.50
C ALA A 96 6.42 3.30 8.83
N PHE A 97 7.44 3.68 8.07
CA PHE A 97 7.99 5.03 8.08
C PHE A 97 7.90 5.62 6.67
N CYS A 98 7.13 6.67 6.53
CA CYS A 98 6.93 7.40 5.29
C CYS A 98 7.79 8.66 5.32
N TYR A 99 8.85 8.68 4.51
CA TYR A 99 9.76 9.82 4.42
C TYR A 99 9.09 10.99 3.70
N ASP A 100 9.35 12.21 4.18
CA ASP A 100 9.01 13.45 3.50
C ASP A 100 10.09 14.50 3.80
N SER A 101 10.71 15.01 2.76
CA SER A 101 11.75 16.04 2.89
C SER A 101 11.22 17.38 3.41
N ALA A 102 9.92 17.64 3.30
CA ALA A 102 9.24 18.78 3.90
C ALA A 102 8.78 18.51 5.34
N GLY A 103 8.93 17.26 5.83
CA GLY A 103 8.50 16.83 7.16
C GLY A 103 7.06 17.19 7.44
N LYS A 104 6.79 17.64 8.66
CA LYS A 104 5.43 18.05 9.08
C LYS A 104 4.74 19.09 8.19
N ASN A 105 5.51 19.88 7.43
CA ASN A 105 4.95 20.89 6.53
C ASN A 105 4.49 20.28 5.19
N GLY A 106 4.95 19.09 4.86
CA GLY A 106 4.57 18.33 3.67
C GLY A 106 3.22 17.62 3.80
N ILE A 107 2.83 17.27 5.02
CA ILE A 107 1.66 16.44 5.31
C ILE A 107 0.37 17.06 4.76
N ARG A 108 -0.40 16.22 4.04
CA ARG A 108 -1.68 16.59 3.41
C ARG A 108 -2.80 15.64 3.84
N VAL A 109 -3.60 16.05 4.81
CA VAL A 109 -4.78 15.33 5.29
C VAL A 109 -5.97 16.26 5.28
N GLN A 110 -7.06 15.86 4.59
CA GLN A 110 -8.24 16.70 4.41
C GLN A 110 -9.19 16.64 5.62
N ASN A 111 -9.27 15.48 6.29
CA ASN A 111 -10.10 15.33 7.49
C ASN A 111 -9.51 14.29 8.45
N LEU A 112 -10.01 14.30 9.69
CA LEU A 112 -9.54 13.41 10.77
C LEU A 112 -10.60 12.40 11.20
N ARG A 113 -11.61 12.15 10.37
CA ARG A 113 -12.65 11.17 10.67
C ARG A 113 -12.16 9.76 10.41
N ARG A 114 -12.75 8.78 11.11
CA ARG A 114 -12.68 7.38 10.72
C ARG A 114 -13.35 7.21 9.35
N ASP A 115 -12.92 6.23 8.60
CA ASP A 115 -13.43 5.90 7.26
C ASP A 115 -13.32 7.08 6.29
N PHE A 116 -12.14 7.69 6.33
CA PHE A 116 -11.77 8.75 5.40
C PHE A 116 -11.53 8.19 4.00
N ALA A 117 -11.70 9.01 2.97
CA ALA A 117 -11.35 8.65 1.60
C ALA A 117 -9.82 8.47 1.48
N ALA A 118 -9.36 7.22 1.52
CA ALA A 118 -7.94 6.89 1.66
C ALA A 118 -7.08 7.42 0.51
N PHE A 119 -7.63 7.47 -0.71
CA PHE A 119 -6.93 7.94 -1.90
C PHE A 119 -6.90 9.48 -2.04
N ASP A 120 -7.69 10.21 -1.25
CA ASP A 120 -7.72 11.67 -1.24
C ASP A 120 -6.85 12.26 -0.11
N ASN A 121 -6.25 11.41 0.70
CA ASN A 121 -5.46 11.81 1.86
C ASN A 121 -4.06 11.18 1.80
N GLU A 122 -3.11 11.84 2.42
CA GLU A 122 -1.84 11.18 2.73
C GLU A 122 -2.11 10.06 3.72
N SER A 123 -1.78 8.84 3.31
CA SER A 123 -2.02 7.64 4.12
C SER A 123 -1.06 6.53 3.75
N VAL A 124 -0.86 5.60 4.67
CA VAL A 124 -0.27 4.30 4.38
C VAL A 124 -1.35 3.24 4.47
N GLY A 125 -1.41 2.36 3.48
CA GLY A 125 -2.39 1.28 3.39
C GLY A 125 -1.71 -0.09 3.32
N ILE A 126 -2.28 -1.08 4.02
CA ILE A 126 -1.82 -2.46 4.05
C ILE A 126 -2.95 -3.37 3.63
N ALA A 127 -2.75 -4.10 2.54
CA ALA A 127 -3.70 -5.09 2.02
C ALA A 127 -3.21 -6.51 2.32
N PHE A 128 -4.12 -7.39 2.71
CA PHE A 128 -3.82 -8.80 3.00
C PHE A 128 -4.52 -9.74 2.00
N ASP A 129 -3.84 -10.05 0.90
CA ASP A 129 -4.27 -11.10 0.00
C ASP A 129 -3.73 -12.46 0.46
N THR A 130 -4.45 -13.06 1.40
CA THR A 130 -4.04 -14.32 2.06
C THR A 130 -4.36 -15.55 1.25
N PHE A 131 -5.36 -15.50 0.36
CA PHE A 131 -5.82 -16.64 -0.44
C PHE A 131 -5.26 -16.64 -1.86
N ARG A 132 -4.82 -15.48 -2.38
CA ARG A 132 -4.42 -15.32 -3.79
C ARG A 132 -5.52 -15.77 -4.77
N ASP A 133 -6.76 -15.51 -4.41
CA ASP A 133 -7.96 -15.80 -5.21
C ASP A 133 -8.79 -14.51 -5.30
N PRO A 134 -8.97 -13.93 -6.51
CA PRO A 134 -9.69 -12.66 -6.68
C PRO A 134 -11.14 -12.68 -6.19
N ARG A 135 -11.71 -13.87 -5.98
CA ARG A 135 -13.06 -14.02 -5.43
C ARG A 135 -13.09 -13.90 -3.90
N THR A 136 -11.94 -13.98 -3.26
CA THR A 136 -11.85 -13.83 -1.80
C THR A 136 -11.62 -12.37 -1.45
N PRO A 137 -12.40 -11.81 -0.49
CA PRO A 137 -12.20 -10.44 -0.06
C PRO A 137 -10.79 -10.19 0.48
N VAL A 138 -10.17 -9.11 0.03
CA VAL A 138 -8.88 -8.63 0.49
C VAL A 138 -9.13 -7.50 1.48
N PRO A 139 -8.92 -7.70 2.80
CA PRO A 139 -9.00 -6.63 3.78
C PRO A 139 -7.85 -5.65 3.59
N VAL A 140 -8.16 -4.35 3.68
CA VAL A 140 -7.21 -3.25 3.59
C VAL A 140 -7.39 -2.32 4.78
N PHE A 141 -6.28 -1.91 5.38
CA PHE A 141 -6.23 -1.04 6.55
C PHE A 141 -5.41 0.19 6.22
N PHE A 142 -5.98 1.38 6.42
CA PHE A 142 -5.33 2.65 6.14
C PHE A 142 -5.17 3.49 7.40
N ALA A 143 -4.05 4.19 7.49
CA ALA A 143 -3.83 5.20 8.53
C ALA A 143 -3.29 6.50 7.93
N THR A 144 -3.78 7.63 8.44
CA THR A 144 -3.21 8.94 8.13
C THR A 144 -2.09 9.30 9.11
N PRO A 145 -1.23 10.30 8.81
CA PRO A 145 -0.23 10.81 9.75
C PRO A 145 -0.79 11.26 11.12
N TYR A 146 -2.07 11.58 11.18
CA TYR A 146 -2.77 12.00 12.41
C TYR A 146 -3.50 10.85 13.12
N GLY A 147 -3.31 9.59 12.67
CA GLY A 147 -3.89 8.42 13.32
C GLY A 147 -5.35 8.15 13.00
N SER A 148 -5.93 8.83 12.00
CA SER A 148 -7.25 8.44 11.50
C SER A 148 -7.15 7.09 10.83
N GLN A 149 -8.16 6.23 11.07
CA GLN A 149 -8.26 4.88 10.55
C GLN A 149 -9.30 4.81 9.44
N SER A 150 -9.06 4.00 8.43
CA SER A 150 -10.08 3.56 7.47
C SER A 150 -9.80 2.12 7.10
N ASP A 151 -10.80 1.31 7.03
CA ASP A 151 -10.71 -0.08 6.62
C ASP A 151 -11.77 -0.38 5.56
N MET A 152 -11.45 -1.30 4.67
CA MET A 152 -12.34 -1.73 3.60
C MET A 152 -11.99 -3.14 3.16
N GLN A 153 -12.84 -3.74 2.34
CA GLN A 153 -12.52 -4.96 1.60
C GLN A 153 -12.55 -4.71 0.09
N ILE A 154 -11.65 -5.39 -0.62
CA ILE A 154 -11.61 -5.35 -2.08
C ILE A 154 -11.98 -6.73 -2.60
N PHE A 155 -12.95 -6.77 -3.52
CA PHE A 155 -13.41 -7.97 -4.21
C PHE A 155 -13.07 -7.87 -5.70
N GLU A 156 -12.70 -8.98 -6.31
CA GLU A 156 -12.43 -9.06 -7.75
C GLU A 156 -11.49 -7.96 -8.24
N ASP A 157 -10.52 -7.55 -7.40
CA ASP A 157 -9.48 -6.53 -7.63
C ASP A 157 -10.02 -5.11 -7.93
N ARG A 158 -11.33 -4.87 -7.81
CA ARG A 158 -11.93 -3.58 -8.24
C ARG A 158 -13.22 -3.16 -7.54
N ILE A 159 -13.87 -4.03 -6.79
CA ILE A 159 -15.09 -3.69 -6.03
C ILE A 159 -14.64 -3.37 -4.60
N PHE A 160 -14.87 -2.13 -4.19
CA PHE A 160 -14.53 -1.64 -2.85
C PHE A 160 -15.77 -1.69 -1.97
N ASP A 161 -15.67 -2.35 -0.83
CA ASP A 161 -16.67 -2.37 0.23
C ASP A 161 -16.09 -1.60 1.42
N ASP A 162 -16.46 -0.34 1.51
CA ASP A 162 -16.08 0.62 2.56
C ASP A 162 -17.01 0.60 3.77
N ASP A 163 -18.11 -0.17 3.71
CA ASP A 163 -18.98 -0.45 4.85
C ASP A 163 -18.41 -1.58 5.75
N TRP A 164 -17.38 -2.30 5.29
CA TRP A 164 -16.73 -3.32 6.09
C TRP A 164 -15.89 -2.70 7.21
N ASP A 165 -16.06 -3.19 8.43
CA ASP A 165 -15.43 -2.66 9.64
C ASP A 165 -14.68 -3.78 10.40
N ALA A 166 -13.46 -3.50 10.83
CA ALA A 166 -12.62 -4.43 11.57
C ALA A 166 -12.16 -3.86 12.92
N ILE A 167 -11.81 -4.76 13.83
CA ILE A 167 -11.19 -4.39 15.10
C ILE A 167 -9.67 -4.42 14.92
N TRP A 168 -9.03 -3.28 14.97
CA TRP A 168 -7.58 -3.12 14.89
C TRP A 168 -7.12 -1.82 15.53
N ARG A 169 -5.83 -1.64 15.70
CA ARG A 169 -5.26 -0.44 16.32
C ARG A 169 -4.13 0.12 15.47
N VAL A 170 -3.99 1.44 15.48
CA VAL A 170 -2.84 2.14 14.94
C VAL A 170 -2.45 3.29 15.86
N ARG A 171 -1.17 3.61 15.87
CA ARG A 171 -0.61 4.86 16.41
C ARG A 171 0.35 5.43 15.39
N THR A 172 0.42 6.74 15.35
CA THR A 172 1.25 7.47 14.40
C THR A 172 2.02 8.58 15.11
N ALA A 173 3.18 8.89 14.59
CA ALA A 173 4.00 10.02 15.06
C ALA A 173 4.56 10.79 13.87
N ILE A 174 4.57 12.12 13.98
CA ILE A 174 5.08 13.02 12.94
C ILE A 174 6.44 13.54 13.40
N SER A 175 7.40 13.54 12.49
CA SER A 175 8.78 14.03 12.70
C SER A 175 9.18 15.06 11.64
N ASP A 176 10.38 15.59 11.76
CA ASP A 176 10.92 16.53 10.76
C ASP A 176 11.34 15.82 9.45
N SER A 177 11.43 14.50 9.43
CA SER A 177 11.82 13.71 8.26
C SER A 177 10.67 12.92 7.62
N GLY A 178 9.45 13.08 8.13
CA GLY A 178 8.27 12.34 7.69
C GLY A 178 7.39 11.91 8.85
N TRP A 179 6.75 10.77 8.73
CA TRP A 179 5.88 10.24 9.77
C TRP A 179 5.93 8.71 9.83
N SER A 180 5.59 8.17 10.96
CA SER A 180 5.54 6.74 11.21
C SER A 180 4.14 6.29 11.62
N ALA A 181 3.86 5.01 11.36
CA ALA A 181 2.64 4.34 11.79
C ALA A 181 2.98 2.95 12.31
N GLU A 182 2.37 2.56 13.40
CA GLU A 182 2.41 1.22 13.97
C GLU A 182 1.01 0.63 14.01
N PHE A 183 0.80 -0.40 13.21
CA PHE A 183 -0.45 -1.15 13.15
C PHE A 183 -0.35 -2.38 14.05
N ALA A 184 -1.42 -2.68 14.77
CA ALA A 184 -1.63 -3.96 15.44
C ALA A 184 -2.98 -4.53 15.00
N ILE A 185 -2.92 -5.57 14.15
CA ILE A 185 -4.07 -6.19 13.51
C ILE A 185 -4.21 -7.60 14.08
N PRO A 186 -5.28 -7.92 14.82
CA PRO A 186 -5.47 -9.25 15.35
C PRO A 186 -5.73 -10.27 14.24
N TRP A 187 -5.22 -11.48 14.38
CA TRP A 187 -5.47 -12.57 13.43
C TRP A 187 -6.96 -12.84 13.21
N SER A 188 -7.79 -12.57 14.22
CA SER A 188 -9.25 -12.69 14.13
C SER A 188 -9.90 -11.71 13.15
N SER A 189 -9.25 -10.62 12.78
CA SER A 189 -9.70 -9.66 11.76
C SER A 189 -9.29 -10.04 10.34
N LEU A 190 -8.49 -11.11 10.20
CA LEU A 190 -8.01 -11.62 8.93
C LEU A 190 -8.62 -12.99 8.64
N ARG A 191 -8.85 -13.28 7.36
CA ARG A 191 -9.18 -14.63 6.90
C ARG A 191 -7.95 -15.20 6.20
N TYR A 192 -7.60 -16.43 6.51
CA TYR A 192 -6.49 -17.14 5.88
C TYR A 192 -6.80 -18.63 5.79
N PRO A 193 -6.21 -19.35 4.81
CA PRO A 193 -6.42 -20.79 4.69
C PRO A 193 -5.98 -21.52 5.95
N SER A 194 -6.81 -22.44 6.45
CA SER A 194 -6.38 -23.36 7.50
C SER A 194 -5.37 -24.32 6.91
N ASN A 195 -4.13 -24.25 7.34
CA ASN A 195 -3.13 -25.27 7.02
C ASN A 195 -3.39 -26.51 7.91
N GLU A 196 -4.24 -27.41 7.46
CA GLU A 196 -4.33 -28.76 8.06
C GLU A 196 -3.03 -29.57 7.93
N ASN A 197 -2.07 -29.08 7.13
CA ASN A 197 -0.80 -29.75 6.85
C ASN A 197 0.44 -28.96 7.33
N ALA A 198 0.31 -28.00 8.19
CA ALA A 198 1.45 -27.24 8.75
C ALA A 198 2.05 -27.92 10.01
N SER A 199 2.00 -29.23 10.08
CA SER A 199 2.72 -30.02 11.08
C SER A 199 3.83 -30.83 10.40
N GLU A 200 4.90 -30.12 9.99
CA GLU A 200 6.27 -30.65 9.85
C GLU A 200 7.28 -29.51 9.89
#